data_1a12d9aed1df3444f1e03c8e1cbe8cae
#
_entry.id   1a12d9aed1df3444f1e03c8e1cbe8cae
#
_cell.length_a   1.000
_cell.length_b   1.000
_cell.length_c   1.000
_cell.angle_alpha   90.00
_cell.angle_beta   90.00
_cell.angle_gamma   90.00
#
_symmetry.space_group_name_H-M   'P 1'
#
loop_
_entity.id
_entity.type
_entity.pdbx_description
1 polymer ?
#
loop_
_entity_poly.entity_id
_entity_poly.type
_entity_poly.pdbx_seq_one_letter_code
_entity_poly.pdbx_strand_id
1 'polypeptide(L)'
;MKILLIGFMGVGKTTVGQKLAHALGQHFIDLDQAVAAHVGQPIPSFFTQVGEPTFREIEANLLERALEQDDVVISTGGGVIETPSCVTLLNRADVYTIWLNSEFSTVTDRLLATGEVRPLMLRHSLASFFTLWQERQTKYTRTADLMVTTDFKTPAEICDEIVRHVADATVLDTTRSQIDAIDRQILQAMVARLALVDKVANIKAKHHLAVVQPGR
;
A
#
# COMPACT_ATOMS: atom_id res chain seq x y z
N MET A 1 5.05 -1.81 -9.97
CA MET A 1 4.75 -1.44 -8.55
C MET A 1 3.29 -1.04 -8.45
N LYS A 2 2.60 -1.46 -7.38
CA LYS A 2 1.18 -1.13 -7.13
C LYS A 2 1.11 -0.11 -6.01
N ILE A 3 0.54 1.06 -6.27
CA ILE A 3 0.46 2.16 -5.30
C ILE A 3 -1.00 2.39 -4.94
N LEU A 4 -1.32 2.36 -3.66
CA LEU A 4 -2.65 2.66 -3.15
C LEU A 4 -2.65 3.95 -2.35
N LEU A 5 -3.58 4.85 -2.68
CA LEU A 5 -3.81 6.08 -1.93
C LEU A 5 -4.99 5.89 -0.98
N ILE A 6 -4.71 5.94 0.31
CA ILE A 6 -5.71 5.92 1.39
C ILE A 6 -5.79 7.28 2.08
N GLY A 7 -6.83 7.51 2.84
CA GLY A 7 -7.04 8.73 3.61
C GLY A 7 -8.49 9.16 3.62
N PHE A 8 -8.79 10.15 4.44
CA PHE A 8 -10.16 10.62 4.63
C PHE A 8 -10.74 11.27 3.37
N MET A 9 -12.06 11.42 3.30
CA MET A 9 -12.68 12.15 2.20
C MET A 9 -12.18 13.61 2.16
N GLY A 10 -12.08 14.20 0.98
CA GLY A 10 -11.63 15.59 0.82
C GLY A 10 -10.12 15.81 0.89
N VAL A 11 -9.29 14.79 1.18
CA VAL A 11 -7.82 14.95 1.23
C VAL A 11 -7.15 15.02 -0.15
N GLY A 12 -7.88 14.75 -1.23
CA GLY A 12 -7.38 14.89 -2.60
C GLY A 12 -6.84 13.63 -3.26
N LYS A 13 -7.20 12.42 -2.78
CA LYS A 13 -6.71 11.14 -3.32
C LYS A 13 -6.86 11.00 -4.84
N THR A 14 -8.03 11.27 -5.38
CA THR A 14 -8.30 11.19 -6.83
C THR A 14 -7.41 12.15 -7.61
N THR A 15 -7.33 13.41 -7.18
CA THR A 15 -6.54 14.44 -7.86
C THR A 15 -5.04 14.16 -7.83
N VAL A 16 -4.53 13.76 -6.66
CA VAL A 16 -3.12 13.38 -6.49
C VAL A 16 -2.84 12.08 -7.25
N GLY A 17 -3.73 11.09 -7.16
CA GLY A 17 -3.58 9.80 -7.83
C GLY A 17 -3.48 9.90 -9.35
N GLN A 18 -4.31 10.72 -9.99
CA GLN A 18 -4.22 10.99 -11.43
C GLN A 18 -2.87 11.60 -11.83
N LYS A 19 -2.40 12.61 -11.06
CA LYS A 19 -1.11 13.24 -11.31
C LYS A 19 0.05 12.27 -11.07
N LEU A 20 -0.02 11.48 -10.01
CA LEU A 20 1.00 10.49 -9.66
C LEU A 20 1.11 9.40 -10.74
N ALA A 21 -0.02 8.84 -11.18
CA ALA A 21 -0.05 7.85 -12.24
C ALA A 21 0.55 8.40 -13.53
N HIS A 22 0.21 9.64 -13.91
CA HIS A 22 0.81 10.30 -15.07
C HIS A 22 2.33 10.49 -14.92
N ALA A 23 2.79 10.94 -13.74
CA ALA A 23 4.22 11.19 -13.48
C ALA A 23 5.05 9.88 -13.49
N LEU A 24 4.46 8.77 -13.06
CA LEU A 24 5.09 7.44 -13.02
C LEU A 24 4.88 6.63 -14.33
N GLY A 25 4.08 7.11 -15.29
CA GLY A 25 3.72 6.37 -16.49
C GLY A 25 2.86 5.13 -16.19
N GLN A 26 2.05 5.17 -15.13
CA GLN A 26 1.23 4.07 -14.64
C GLN A 26 -0.26 4.29 -14.96
N HIS A 27 -1.05 3.21 -14.85
CA HIS A 27 -2.50 3.30 -14.94
C HIS A 27 -3.10 3.90 -13.67
N PHE A 28 -4.18 4.67 -13.84
CA PHE A 28 -4.94 5.22 -12.71
C PHE A 28 -6.30 4.55 -12.58
N ILE A 29 -6.67 4.12 -11.38
CA ILE A 29 -7.98 3.59 -11.04
C ILE A 29 -8.54 4.38 -9.84
N ASP A 30 -9.75 4.95 -9.99
CA ASP A 30 -10.54 5.44 -8.86
C ASP A 30 -11.52 4.35 -8.45
N LEU A 31 -11.34 3.80 -7.26
CA LEU A 31 -12.15 2.68 -6.77
C LEU A 31 -13.62 3.08 -6.56
N ASP A 32 -13.90 4.30 -6.11
CA ASP A 32 -15.27 4.79 -5.96
C ASP A 32 -15.97 4.87 -7.34
N GLN A 33 -15.26 5.32 -8.38
CA GLN A 33 -15.79 5.32 -9.74
C GLN A 33 -15.98 3.91 -10.29
N ALA A 34 -15.03 2.99 -10.01
CA ALA A 34 -15.15 1.59 -10.42
C ALA A 34 -16.36 0.91 -9.76
N VAL A 35 -16.61 1.17 -8.48
CA VAL A 35 -17.82 0.68 -7.79
C VAL A 35 -19.08 1.27 -8.42
N ALA A 36 -19.15 2.58 -8.63
CA ALA A 36 -20.31 3.23 -9.24
C ALA A 36 -20.62 2.69 -10.65
N ALA A 37 -19.57 2.46 -11.46
CA ALA A 37 -19.70 1.87 -12.79
C ALA A 37 -20.18 0.41 -12.73
N HIS A 38 -19.66 -0.38 -11.79
CA HIS A 38 -20.03 -1.78 -11.60
C HIS A 38 -21.52 -1.95 -11.21
N VAL A 39 -22.00 -1.09 -10.30
CA VAL A 39 -23.38 -1.16 -9.81
C VAL A 39 -24.38 -0.36 -10.69
N GLY A 40 -23.88 0.40 -11.66
CA GLY A 40 -24.71 1.18 -12.62
C GLY A 40 -25.46 2.35 -12.00
N GLN A 41 -25.08 2.79 -10.78
CA GLN A 41 -25.72 3.91 -10.08
C GLN A 41 -24.76 4.62 -9.12
N PRO A 42 -25.07 5.86 -8.69
CA PRO A 42 -24.23 6.57 -7.70
C PRO A 42 -24.11 5.80 -6.38
N ILE A 43 -22.91 5.80 -5.79
CA ILE A 43 -22.63 5.13 -4.51
C ILE A 43 -23.64 5.50 -3.40
N PRO A 44 -24.03 6.78 -3.20
CA PRO A 44 -24.99 7.13 -2.15
C PRO A 44 -26.34 6.42 -2.28
N SER A 45 -26.84 6.31 -3.49
CA SER A 45 -28.10 5.60 -3.79
C SER A 45 -27.96 4.11 -3.54
N PHE A 46 -26.88 3.52 -4.06
CA PHE A 46 -26.56 2.11 -3.86
C PHE A 46 -26.40 1.75 -2.39
N PHE A 47 -25.63 2.53 -1.65
CA PHE A 47 -25.42 2.34 -0.22
C PHE A 47 -26.70 2.37 0.62
N THR A 48 -27.64 3.25 0.24
CA THR A 48 -28.97 3.32 0.89
C THR A 48 -29.84 2.10 0.57
N GLN A 49 -29.71 1.56 -0.63
CA GLN A 49 -30.51 0.45 -1.12
C GLN A 49 -30.07 -0.91 -0.56
N VAL A 50 -28.76 -1.18 -0.53
CA VAL A 50 -28.22 -2.51 -0.19
C VAL A 50 -27.53 -2.57 1.17
N GLY A 51 -27.25 -1.43 1.79
CA GLY A 51 -26.53 -1.32 3.05
C GLY A 51 -25.02 -1.42 2.94
N GLU A 52 -24.36 -1.16 4.06
CA GLU A 52 -22.89 -1.12 4.13
C GLU A 52 -22.22 -2.48 3.85
N PRO A 53 -22.68 -3.61 4.40
CA PRO A 53 -22.00 -4.89 4.21
C PRO A 53 -21.85 -5.27 2.73
N THR A 54 -22.91 -5.17 1.95
CA THR A 54 -22.91 -5.49 0.51
C THR A 54 -22.01 -4.52 -0.28
N PHE A 55 -22.03 -3.23 0.08
CA PHE A 55 -21.13 -2.26 -0.52
C PHE A 55 -19.67 -2.64 -0.28
N ARG A 56 -19.30 -3.00 0.97
CA ARG A 56 -17.94 -3.37 1.34
C ARG A 56 -17.43 -4.64 0.67
N GLU A 57 -18.33 -5.60 0.43
CA GLU A 57 -17.99 -6.80 -0.32
C GLU A 57 -17.64 -6.47 -1.78
N ILE A 58 -18.43 -5.63 -2.43
CA ILE A 58 -18.17 -5.18 -3.81
C ILE A 58 -16.88 -4.35 -3.87
N GLU A 59 -16.67 -3.42 -2.93
CA GLU A 59 -15.48 -2.61 -2.83
C GLU A 59 -14.22 -3.50 -2.73
N ALA A 60 -14.23 -4.52 -1.87
CA ALA A 60 -13.13 -5.46 -1.70
C ALA A 60 -12.86 -6.28 -2.97
N ASN A 61 -13.89 -6.82 -3.61
CA ASN A 61 -13.76 -7.59 -4.84
C ASN A 61 -13.19 -6.75 -5.99
N LEU A 62 -13.61 -5.49 -6.11
CA LEU A 62 -13.09 -4.59 -7.14
C LEU A 62 -11.66 -4.13 -6.85
N LEU A 63 -11.32 -3.92 -5.58
CA LEU A 63 -9.94 -3.64 -5.17
C LEU A 63 -9.01 -4.81 -5.50
N GLU A 64 -9.42 -6.04 -5.20
CA GLU A 64 -8.66 -7.25 -5.53
C GLU A 64 -8.39 -7.35 -7.04
N ARG A 65 -9.42 -7.18 -7.86
CA ARG A 65 -9.28 -7.16 -9.34
C ARG A 65 -8.38 -6.02 -9.84
N ALA A 66 -8.49 -4.84 -9.24
CA ALA A 66 -7.63 -3.72 -9.60
C ALA A 66 -6.15 -4.02 -9.30
N LEU A 67 -5.88 -4.79 -8.24
CA LEU A 67 -4.56 -5.25 -7.85
C LEU A 67 -4.00 -6.41 -8.70
N GLU A 68 -4.77 -6.98 -9.61
CA GLU A 68 -4.24 -7.91 -10.64
C GLU A 68 -3.42 -7.19 -11.71
N GLN A 69 -3.64 -5.87 -11.87
CA GLN A 69 -2.86 -5.06 -12.80
C GLN A 69 -1.51 -4.69 -12.19
N ASP A 70 -0.46 -4.77 -12.99
CA ASP A 70 0.84 -4.21 -12.64
C ASP A 70 0.88 -2.72 -12.98
N ASP A 71 1.79 -1.99 -12.33
CA ASP A 71 2.05 -0.57 -12.57
C ASP A 71 0.77 0.29 -12.52
N VAL A 72 0.09 0.23 -11.38
CA VAL A 72 -1.18 0.89 -11.14
C VAL A 72 -1.14 1.79 -9.90
N VAL A 73 -1.76 2.96 -10.02
CA VAL A 73 -2.10 3.85 -8.89
C VAL A 73 -3.61 3.77 -8.65
N ILE A 74 -4.00 3.36 -7.45
CA ILE A 74 -5.41 3.19 -7.06
C ILE A 74 -5.76 4.24 -5.99
N SER A 75 -6.77 5.08 -6.27
CA SER A 75 -7.41 5.94 -5.28
C SER A 75 -8.57 5.16 -4.63
N THR A 76 -8.55 5.01 -3.31
CA THR A 76 -9.57 4.25 -2.57
C THR A 76 -10.63 5.13 -1.95
N GLY A 77 -11.78 4.56 -1.58
CA GLY A 77 -12.75 5.19 -0.71
C GLY A 77 -12.18 5.44 0.70
N GLY A 78 -12.63 6.51 1.38
CA GLY A 78 -12.13 6.84 2.73
C GLY A 78 -12.47 5.79 3.80
N GLY A 79 -13.38 4.86 3.52
CA GLY A 79 -13.77 3.78 4.43
C GLY A 79 -13.12 2.43 4.12
N VAL A 80 -12.22 2.34 3.17
CA VAL A 80 -11.53 1.09 2.77
C VAL A 80 -10.86 0.38 3.94
N ILE A 81 -10.36 1.15 4.91
CA ILE A 81 -9.70 0.65 6.14
C ILE A 81 -10.67 0.06 7.18
N GLU A 82 -11.99 0.19 6.97
CA GLU A 82 -13.00 -0.42 7.86
C GLU A 82 -13.24 -1.90 7.54
N THR A 83 -12.85 -2.36 6.37
CA THR A 83 -13.11 -3.71 5.87
C THR A 83 -11.86 -4.57 6.03
N PRO A 84 -11.87 -5.66 6.86
CA PRO A 84 -10.70 -6.49 7.08
C PRO A 84 -10.10 -7.09 5.81
N SER A 85 -10.93 -7.51 4.83
CA SER A 85 -10.44 -8.01 3.55
C SER A 85 -9.69 -6.93 2.76
N CYS A 86 -10.19 -5.69 2.73
CA CYS A 86 -9.46 -4.58 2.12
C CYS A 86 -8.12 -4.31 2.84
N VAL A 87 -8.11 -4.31 4.18
CA VAL A 87 -6.87 -4.11 4.95
C VAL A 87 -5.84 -5.19 4.64
N THR A 88 -6.26 -6.44 4.43
CA THR A 88 -5.36 -7.51 3.98
C THR A 88 -4.76 -7.20 2.61
N LEU A 89 -5.54 -6.69 1.68
CA LEU A 89 -5.07 -6.29 0.34
C LEU A 89 -4.11 -5.09 0.40
N LEU A 90 -4.39 -4.11 1.26
CA LEU A 90 -3.54 -2.93 1.48
C LEU A 90 -2.17 -3.30 2.07
N ASN A 91 -2.08 -4.38 2.86
CA ASN A 91 -0.85 -4.85 3.50
C ASN A 91 -0.10 -5.93 2.69
N ARG A 92 -0.43 -6.13 1.42
CA ARG A 92 0.31 -7.06 0.55
C ARG A 92 1.72 -6.57 0.31
N ALA A 93 2.68 -7.48 0.24
CA ALA A 93 4.10 -7.15 0.03
C ALA A 93 4.41 -6.50 -1.33
N ASP A 94 3.52 -6.67 -2.34
CA ASP A 94 3.65 -6.07 -3.67
C ASP A 94 2.89 -4.74 -3.82
N VAL A 95 2.32 -4.24 -2.71
CA VAL A 95 1.53 -3.00 -2.63
C VAL A 95 2.26 -1.98 -1.77
N TYR A 96 2.32 -0.73 -2.22
CA TYR A 96 2.84 0.41 -1.47
C TYR A 96 1.70 1.34 -1.10
N THR A 97 1.29 1.33 0.16
CA THR A 97 0.13 2.06 0.65
C THR A 97 0.53 3.43 1.18
N ILE A 98 0.02 4.49 0.55
CA ILE A 98 0.32 5.88 0.90
C ILE A 98 -0.92 6.53 1.52
N TRP A 99 -0.77 7.01 2.74
CA TRP A 99 -1.80 7.78 3.42
C TRP A 99 -1.65 9.26 3.17
N LEU A 100 -2.63 9.85 2.48
CA LEU A 100 -2.79 11.29 2.37
C LEU A 100 -3.52 11.80 3.61
N ASN A 101 -2.80 12.53 4.47
CA ASN A 101 -3.34 13.10 5.70
C ASN A 101 -3.59 14.60 5.55
N SER A 102 -4.57 15.10 6.28
CA SER A 102 -4.90 16.54 6.36
C SER A 102 -5.57 16.83 7.70
N GLU A 103 -5.37 18.03 8.20
CA GLU A 103 -6.08 18.53 9.36
C GLU A 103 -7.60 18.51 9.13
N PHE A 104 -8.36 18.30 10.21
CA PHE A 104 -9.82 18.23 10.12
C PHE A 104 -10.44 19.51 9.56
N SER A 105 -9.91 20.69 9.95
CA SER A 105 -10.33 21.99 9.41
C SER A 105 -10.16 22.07 7.89
N THR A 106 -9.00 21.67 7.36
CA THR A 106 -8.73 21.64 5.92
C THR A 106 -9.67 20.69 5.17
N VAL A 107 -9.95 19.53 5.76
CA VAL A 107 -10.92 18.57 5.20
C VAL A 107 -12.30 19.20 5.11
N THR A 108 -12.78 19.83 6.19
CA THR A 108 -14.10 20.45 6.22
C THR A 108 -14.21 21.62 5.25
N ASP A 109 -13.18 22.47 5.16
CA ASP A 109 -13.15 23.61 4.23
C ASP A 109 -13.20 23.15 2.77
N ARG A 110 -12.42 22.11 2.41
CA ARG A 110 -12.44 21.53 1.07
C ARG A 110 -13.79 20.91 0.70
N LEU A 111 -14.42 20.19 1.64
CA LEU A 111 -15.73 19.60 1.41
C LEU A 111 -16.84 20.66 1.25
N LEU A 112 -16.79 21.74 2.02
CA LEU A 112 -17.70 22.87 1.89
C LEU A 112 -17.52 23.60 0.54
N ALA A 113 -16.26 23.77 0.11
CA ALA A 113 -15.94 24.47 -1.14
C ALA A 113 -16.40 23.70 -2.40
N THR A 114 -16.45 22.36 -2.36
CA THR A 114 -16.93 21.57 -3.51
C THR A 114 -18.42 21.61 -3.73
N GLY A 115 -19.20 22.06 -2.75
CA GLY A 115 -20.68 22.04 -2.80
C GLY A 115 -21.29 20.63 -2.92
N GLU A 116 -20.47 19.60 -2.94
CA GLU A 116 -20.92 18.20 -2.96
C GLU A 116 -21.39 17.81 -1.56
N VAL A 117 -22.69 17.74 -1.41
CA VAL A 117 -23.31 17.19 -0.19
C VAL A 117 -23.07 15.69 -0.14
N ARG A 118 -22.03 15.28 0.56
CA ARG A 118 -21.74 13.84 0.73
C ARG A 118 -22.68 13.23 1.78
N PRO A 119 -23.21 12.00 1.57
CA PRO A 119 -24.17 11.36 2.46
C PRO A 119 -23.72 11.27 3.92
N LEU A 120 -22.41 11.13 4.16
CA LEU A 120 -21.85 11.11 5.50
C LEU A 120 -21.95 12.46 6.20
N MET A 121 -21.81 13.60 5.51
CA MET A 121 -21.99 14.93 6.12
C MET A 121 -23.44 15.21 6.49
N LEU A 122 -24.42 14.67 5.73
CA LEU A 122 -25.83 14.80 6.05
C LEU A 122 -26.27 13.96 7.25
N ARG A 123 -25.58 12.85 7.50
CA ARG A 123 -25.92 11.90 8.58
C ARG A 123 -25.20 12.16 9.89
N HIS A 124 -24.18 13.01 9.88
CA HIS A 124 -23.34 13.28 11.03
C HIS A 124 -23.43 14.76 11.43
N SER A 125 -23.53 15.02 12.74
CA SER A 125 -23.19 16.33 13.27
C SER A 125 -21.69 16.58 13.07
N LEU A 126 -21.25 17.84 13.13
CA LEU A 126 -19.81 18.16 13.01
C LEU A 126 -18.99 17.40 14.08
N ALA A 127 -19.53 17.21 15.27
CA ALA A 127 -18.87 16.46 16.35
C ALA A 127 -18.71 14.97 15.99
N SER A 128 -19.76 14.30 15.49
CA SER A 128 -19.66 12.90 15.09
C SER A 128 -18.80 12.69 13.85
N PHE A 129 -18.73 13.71 12.97
CA PHE A 129 -17.83 13.69 11.81
C PHE A 129 -16.36 13.83 12.22
N PHE A 130 -16.08 14.67 13.22
CA PHE A 130 -14.75 14.77 13.84
C PHE A 130 -14.34 13.46 14.52
N THR A 131 -15.25 12.83 15.28
CA THR A 131 -14.99 11.52 15.90
C THR A 131 -14.64 10.46 14.85
N LEU A 132 -15.40 10.38 13.76
CA LEU A 132 -15.13 9.47 12.65
C LEU A 132 -13.74 9.75 12.01
N TRP A 133 -13.40 11.01 11.79
CA TRP A 133 -12.08 11.40 11.28
C TRP A 133 -10.98 10.93 12.24
N GLN A 134 -11.13 11.19 13.56
CA GLN A 134 -10.17 10.83 14.58
C GLN A 134 -9.96 9.31 14.72
N GLU A 135 -11.03 8.53 14.72
CA GLU A 135 -10.97 7.06 14.76
C GLU A 135 -10.21 6.48 13.57
N ARG A 136 -10.41 7.06 12.38
CA ARG A 136 -9.73 6.62 11.16
C ARG A 136 -8.25 6.95 11.13
N GLN A 137 -7.79 8.00 11.80
CA GLN A 137 -6.37 8.35 11.86
C GLN A 137 -5.52 7.17 12.34
N THR A 138 -5.94 6.51 13.43
CA THR A 138 -5.23 5.35 13.98
C THR A 138 -5.20 4.16 13.00
N LYS A 139 -6.30 3.94 12.28
CA LYS A 139 -6.39 2.87 11.29
C LYS A 139 -5.49 3.13 10.07
N TYR A 140 -5.50 4.36 9.55
CA TYR A 140 -4.61 4.76 8.45
C TYR A 140 -3.14 4.63 8.85
N THR A 141 -2.76 5.08 10.05
CA THR A 141 -1.38 4.97 10.55
C THR A 141 -0.87 3.52 10.59
N ARG A 142 -1.75 2.57 10.91
CA ARG A 142 -1.38 1.14 11.00
C ARG A 142 -1.26 0.45 9.65
N THR A 143 -1.85 1.04 8.61
CA THR A 143 -1.96 0.40 7.29
C THR A 143 -0.99 1.02 6.28
N ALA A 144 -0.56 2.26 6.49
CA ALA A 144 0.25 2.99 5.53
C ALA A 144 1.75 2.71 5.67
N ASP A 145 2.43 2.53 4.53
CA ASP A 145 3.89 2.50 4.43
C ASP A 145 4.48 3.92 4.45
N LEU A 146 3.74 4.89 3.93
CA LEU A 146 4.13 6.30 3.87
C LEU A 146 2.94 7.19 4.24
N MET A 147 3.18 8.22 5.07
CA MET A 147 2.23 9.30 5.33
C MET A 147 2.72 10.59 4.67
N VAL A 148 1.83 11.23 3.92
CA VAL A 148 2.08 12.53 3.28
C VAL A 148 1.00 13.53 3.71
N THR A 149 1.42 14.64 4.30
CA THR A 149 0.52 15.73 4.68
C THR A 149 0.16 16.57 3.47
N THR A 150 -1.15 16.82 3.29
CA THR A 150 -1.67 17.59 2.14
C THR A 150 -2.03 19.04 2.47
N ASP A 151 -1.86 19.45 3.73
CA ASP A 151 -2.13 20.82 4.16
C ASP A 151 -1.09 21.78 3.57
N PHE A 152 -1.56 22.92 3.10
CA PHE A 152 -0.74 23.99 2.51
C PHE A 152 0.10 23.56 1.28
N LYS A 153 -0.20 22.40 0.67
CA LYS A 153 0.47 21.88 -0.51
C LYS A 153 -0.48 21.81 -1.69
N THR A 154 0.03 22.13 -2.86
CA THR A 154 -0.64 21.86 -4.13
C THR A 154 -0.59 20.35 -4.46
N PRO A 155 -1.51 19.85 -5.28
CA PRO A 155 -1.44 18.46 -5.74
C PRO A 155 -0.14 18.10 -6.49
N ALA A 156 0.54 19.08 -7.09
CA ALA A 156 1.83 18.88 -7.74
C ALA A 156 2.95 18.65 -6.71
N GLU A 157 3.03 19.48 -5.68
CA GLU A 157 4.02 19.35 -4.60
C GLU A 157 3.87 18.02 -3.85
N ILE A 158 2.62 17.58 -3.61
CA ILE A 158 2.32 16.27 -3.01
C ILE A 158 2.80 15.14 -3.93
N CYS A 159 2.53 15.24 -5.23
CA CYS A 159 2.97 14.27 -6.22
C CYS A 159 4.51 14.17 -6.25
N ASP A 160 5.22 15.29 -6.30
CA ASP A 160 6.69 15.34 -6.33
C ASP A 160 7.32 14.74 -5.06
N GLU A 161 6.69 14.95 -3.89
CA GLU A 161 7.09 14.34 -2.64
C GLU A 161 6.93 12.80 -2.68
N ILE A 162 5.78 12.32 -3.15
CA ILE A 162 5.51 10.89 -3.29
C ILE A 162 6.49 10.23 -4.27
N VAL A 163 6.73 10.83 -5.43
CA VAL A 163 7.65 10.30 -6.46
C VAL A 163 9.05 10.09 -5.88
N ARG A 164 9.56 11.03 -5.09
CA ARG A 164 10.87 10.88 -4.43
C ARG A 164 10.87 9.69 -3.47
N HIS A 165 9.87 9.55 -2.60
CA HIS A 165 9.78 8.43 -1.67
C HIS A 165 9.63 7.07 -2.37
N VAL A 166 8.85 7.02 -3.45
CA VAL A 166 8.70 5.80 -4.27
C VAL A 166 10.03 5.40 -4.91
N ALA A 167 10.79 6.38 -5.43
CA ALA A 167 12.12 6.11 -5.99
C ALA A 167 13.08 5.54 -4.93
N ASP A 168 13.12 6.13 -3.74
CA ASP A 168 13.95 5.67 -2.63
C ASP A 168 13.54 4.25 -2.17
N ALA A 169 12.25 3.97 -2.05
CA ALA A 169 11.72 2.66 -1.69
C ALA A 169 12.14 1.60 -2.73
N THR A 170 12.07 1.93 -4.01
CA THR A 170 12.48 1.02 -5.10
C THR A 170 13.97 0.68 -5.03
N VAL A 171 14.82 1.67 -4.74
CA VAL A 171 16.28 1.46 -4.57
C VAL A 171 16.54 0.55 -3.37
N LEU A 172 15.84 0.76 -2.25
CA LEU A 172 15.99 -0.08 -1.05
C LEU A 172 15.59 -1.53 -1.32
N ASP A 173 14.47 -1.78 -1.98
CA ASP A 173 14.01 -3.14 -2.31
C ASP A 173 14.96 -3.85 -3.27
N THR A 174 15.47 -3.14 -4.27
CA THR A 174 16.47 -3.67 -5.18
C THR A 174 17.75 -4.05 -4.44
N THR A 175 18.21 -3.19 -3.53
CA THR A 175 19.43 -3.45 -2.72
C THR A 175 19.23 -4.65 -1.79
N ARG A 176 18.07 -4.76 -1.11
CA ARG A 176 17.73 -5.92 -0.28
C ARG A 176 17.73 -7.22 -1.08
N SER A 177 17.13 -7.21 -2.27
CA SER A 177 17.10 -8.36 -3.17
C SER A 177 18.51 -8.80 -3.61
N GLN A 178 19.43 -7.85 -3.81
CA GLN A 178 20.84 -8.14 -4.10
C GLN A 178 21.53 -8.78 -2.90
N ILE A 179 21.29 -8.29 -1.69
CA ILE A 179 21.83 -8.88 -0.44
C ILE A 179 21.34 -10.32 -0.30
N ASP A 180 20.03 -10.57 -0.44
CA ASP A 180 19.45 -11.92 -0.37
C ASP A 180 20.02 -12.88 -1.40
N ALA A 181 20.37 -12.38 -2.60
CA ALA A 181 21.02 -13.19 -3.63
C ALA A 181 22.45 -13.57 -3.23
N ILE A 182 23.21 -12.64 -2.66
CA ILE A 182 24.56 -12.88 -2.15
C ILE A 182 24.53 -13.87 -0.98
N ASP A 183 23.60 -13.71 -0.04
CA ASP A 183 23.44 -14.61 1.11
C ASP A 183 23.17 -16.05 0.66
N ARG A 184 22.31 -16.23 -0.34
CA ARG A 184 22.08 -17.55 -0.95
C ARG A 184 23.35 -18.15 -1.56
N GLN A 185 24.19 -17.34 -2.23
CA GLN A 185 25.46 -17.81 -2.76
C GLN A 185 26.44 -18.21 -1.65
N ILE A 186 26.50 -17.46 -0.57
CA ILE A 186 27.33 -17.76 0.62
C ILE A 186 26.89 -19.11 1.22
N LEU A 187 25.59 -19.29 1.44
CA LEU A 187 25.06 -20.55 1.95
C LEU A 187 25.38 -21.75 1.04
N GLN A 188 25.23 -21.59 -0.28
CA GLN A 188 25.60 -22.63 -1.23
C GLN A 188 27.10 -22.98 -1.19
N ALA A 189 27.96 -21.96 -1.10
CA ALA A 189 29.40 -22.15 -0.99
C ALA A 189 29.77 -22.86 0.33
N MET A 190 29.11 -22.53 1.45
CA MET A 190 29.29 -23.21 2.74
C MET A 190 28.90 -24.69 2.66
N VAL A 191 27.76 -25.02 2.07
CA VAL A 191 27.32 -26.42 1.87
C VAL A 191 28.32 -27.17 1.00
N ALA A 192 28.77 -26.59 -0.11
CA ALA A 192 29.79 -27.20 -0.97
C ALA A 192 31.12 -27.44 -0.23
N ARG A 193 31.54 -26.48 0.59
CA ARG A 193 32.74 -26.63 1.44
C ARG A 193 32.60 -27.75 2.45
N LEU A 194 31.44 -27.88 3.12
CA LEU A 194 31.19 -28.97 4.07
C LEU A 194 31.27 -30.34 3.38
N ALA A 195 30.67 -30.49 2.21
CA ALA A 195 30.75 -31.71 1.42
C ALA A 195 32.19 -32.09 1.06
N LEU A 196 33.05 -31.11 0.77
CA LEU A 196 34.50 -31.36 0.55
C LEU A 196 35.23 -31.75 1.82
N VAL A 197 34.88 -31.16 2.95
CA VAL A 197 35.43 -31.53 4.28
C VAL A 197 35.09 -33.00 4.61
N ASP A 198 33.82 -33.39 4.39
CA ASP A 198 33.39 -34.79 4.59
C ASP A 198 34.14 -35.76 3.65
N LYS A 199 34.32 -35.38 2.40
CA LYS A 199 35.11 -36.16 1.45
C LYS A 199 36.56 -36.33 1.92
N VAL A 200 37.20 -35.28 2.43
CA VAL A 200 38.56 -35.33 2.98
C VAL A 200 38.56 -36.22 4.21
N ALA A 201 37.59 -36.12 5.12
CA ALA A 201 37.51 -36.94 6.32
C ALA A 201 37.37 -38.44 5.96
N ASN A 202 36.55 -38.77 4.99
CA ASN A 202 36.36 -40.16 4.50
C ASN A 202 37.63 -40.72 3.86
N ILE A 203 38.36 -39.93 3.06
CA ILE A 203 39.64 -40.35 2.48
C ILE A 203 40.68 -40.59 3.59
N LYS A 204 40.79 -39.70 4.56
CA LYS A 204 41.70 -39.87 5.70
C LYS A 204 41.38 -41.13 6.52
N ALA A 205 40.12 -41.37 6.81
CA ALA A 205 39.68 -42.57 7.52
C ALA A 205 40.05 -43.85 6.77
N LYS A 206 39.81 -43.89 5.44
CA LYS A 206 40.13 -45.05 4.59
C LYS A 206 41.60 -45.35 4.54
N HIS A 207 42.47 -44.35 4.64
CA HIS A 207 43.93 -44.52 4.55
C HIS A 207 44.64 -44.42 5.93
N HIS A 208 43.88 -44.46 7.04
CA HIS A 208 44.39 -44.33 8.42
C HIS A 208 45.27 -43.08 8.65
N LEU A 209 44.97 -42.00 7.97
CA LEU A 209 45.72 -40.73 8.08
C LEU A 209 45.21 -39.91 9.28
N ALA A 210 46.10 -39.15 9.94
CA ALA A 210 45.69 -38.27 11.03
C ALA A 210 44.68 -37.23 10.60
N VAL A 211 43.63 -36.99 11.43
CA VAL A 211 42.55 -36.01 11.16
C VAL A 211 43.11 -34.57 11.19
N VAL A 212 44.06 -34.29 12.07
CA VAL A 212 44.72 -32.99 12.17
C VAL A 212 46.16 -33.12 11.64
N GLN A 213 46.52 -32.27 10.67
CA GLN A 213 47.91 -32.10 10.22
C GLN A 213 48.53 -30.93 10.97
N PRO A 214 49.61 -31.11 11.77
CA PRO A 214 50.32 -30.00 12.36
C PRO A 214 50.90 -29.13 11.23
N GLY A 215 50.50 -27.85 11.14
CA GLY A 215 51.09 -26.89 10.20
C GLY A 215 50.16 -26.31 9.10
N ARG A 216 48.86 -26.49 9.19
CA ARG A 216 47.86 -25.77 8.40
C ARG A 216 46.81 -25.11 9.27
#